data_73865f59154d76e5a39540692cd1bc07
#
_entry.id   73865f59154d76e5a39540692cd1bc07
#
_cell.length_a   1.000
_cell.length_b   1.000
_cell.length_c   1.000
_cell.angle_alpha   90.00
_cell.angle_beta   90.00
_cell.angle_gamma   90.00
#
_symmetry.space_group_name_H-M   'P 1'
#
loop_
_entity.id
_entity.type
_entity.pdbx_description
1 polymer ?
#
loop_
_entity_poly.entity_id
_entity_poly.type
_entity_poly.pdbx_seq_one_letter_code
_entity_poly.pdbx_strand_id
1 'polypeptide(L)'
;MTGCVANHPDVTGTVHAACQTERMTVPFASSGRSTVGLEWEIMLADGDSGDLVGRASEIVGPVGEATRHERYTVTEELLTNTVEVTSGIGDTVAAAVDDIADAIAAVREITNPLGVELLCAGSHPFAQWYEQSVTDKTRYNTLIERTQWWGRNMMIWGIHVHIGVDDVNKVLPIVNALAVYLPHLQALSASSPFWAGERTGYASNRSLVFQQLPTAGLPWPLADWAEYESYLDDMVATGVMEDATEVRWDIRPAPKWGTIEVRACDGMSTLPELAAVAALVQTLVEHFSRELDAGRDLTIIQPWFVRENKWRAARYGLDARVIVDRQGTQVPVADHIRETKENLETIAEELHCAREFAGLDAILASGGSSARQLLVADASGGDLREVVQHLIREFRAGPTLREHLAQLAT
;
A
#
# COMPACT_ATOMS: atom_id res chain seq x y z
N MET A 1 22.77 -51.80 -43.51
CA MET A 1 22.97 -50.65 -42.66
C MET A 1 21.80 -49.71 -42.89
N THR A 2 20.75 -49.93 -42.15
CA THR A 2 19.42 -49.39 -42.36
C THR A 2 19.20 -48.23 -41.36
N GLY A 3 19.03 -47.02 -41.90
CA GLY A 3 18.70 -45.82 -41.13
C GLY A 3 17.25 -45.85 -40.68
N CYS A 4 17.03 -45.62 -39.42
CA CYS A 4 15.72 -45.42 -38.83
C CYS A 4 15.32 -43.97 -38.98
N VAL A 5 14.27 -43.70 -39.74
CA VAL A 5 13.62 -42.39 -39.91
C VAL A 5 12.62 -42.27 -38.76
N ALA A 6 12.81 -41.30 -37.87
CA ALA A 6 11.84 -40.95 -36.84
C ALA A 6 10.65 -40.20 -37.45
N ASN A 7 9.47 -40.79 -37.38
CA ASN A 7 8.22 -40.13 -37.73
C ASN A 7 7.88 -39.04 -36.68
N HIS A 8 7.78 -37.80 -37.10
CA HIS A 8 7.08 -36.74 -36.34
C HIS A 8 5.58 -36.99 -36.38
N PRO A 9 4.86 -36.91 -35.27
CA PRO A 9 3.40 -36.93 -35.30
C PRO A 9 2.84 -35.65 -35.90
N ASP A 10 1.89 -35.83 -36.77
CA ASP A 10 1.12 -34.82 -37.47
C ASP A 10 0.30 -33.97 -36.49
N VAL A 11 0.50 -32.63 -36.50
CA VAL A 11 -0.22 -31.71 -35.65
C VAL A 11 -1.50 -31.26 -36.38
N THR A 12 -2.44 -32.17 -36.56
CA THR A 12 -3.83 -31.83 -36.88
C THR A 12 -4.70 -32.02 -35.63
N GLY A 13 -4.48 -31.15 -34.65
CA GLY A 13 -5.36 -31.05 -33.47
C GLY A 13 -6.68 -30.42 -33.88
N THR A 14 -7.72 -31.20 -33.83
CA THR A 14 -9.12 -30.80 -33.89
C THR A 14 -9.31 -29.62 -32.90
N VAL A 15 -9.76 -28.47 -33.40
CA VAL A 15 -10.23 -27.37 -32.59
C VAL A 15 -11.44 -27.89 -31.83
N HIS A 16 -11.25 -28.26 -30.58
CA HIS A 16 -12.38 -28.54 -29.68
C HIS A 16 -13.21 -27.26 -29.59
N ALA A 17 -14.50 -27.42 -29.85
CA ALA A 17 -15.48 -26.39 -29.61
C ALA A 17 -15.25 -25.80 -28.22
N ALA A 18 -15.01 -24.49 -28.16
CA ALA A 18 -14.90 -23.75 -26.92
C ALA A 18 -16.19 -24.03 -26.13
N CYS A 19 -16.06 -24.72 -25.02
CA CYS A 19 -17.07 -24.67 -23.99
C CYS A 19 -17.25 -23.20 -23.68
N GLN A 20 -18.41 -22.63 -23.93
CA GLN A 20 -18.77 -21.30 -23.46
C GLN A 20 -18.81 -21.42 -21.94
N THR A 21 -17.68 -21.19 -21.29
CA THR A 21 -17.64 -20.90 -19.86
C THR A 21 -18.50 -19.64 -19.68
N GLU A 22 -19.54 -19.73 -18.87
CA GLU A 22 -20.30 -18.56 -18.45
C GLU A 22 -19.29 -17.51 -17.97
N ARG A 23 -19.34 -16.30 -18.52
CA ARG A 23 -18.45 -15.22 -18.12
C ARG A 23 -18.61 -14.98 -16.62
N MET A 24 -17.49 -14.80 -15.92
CA MET A 24 -17.50 -14.45 -14.51
C MET A 24 -18.17 -13.09 -14.33
N THR A 25 -19.30 -13.07 -13.65
CA THR A 25 -19.91 -11.82 -13.21
C THR A 25 -19.41 -11.51 -11.82
N VAL A 26 -18.75 -10.39 -11.64
CA VAL A 26 -18.20 -9.93 -10.36
C VAL A 26 -19.10 -8.83 -9.81
N PRO A 27 -19.99 -9.18 -8.84
CA PRO A 27 -20.86 -8.16 -8.25
C PRO A 27 -20.02 -7.15 -7.47
N PHE A 28 -20.28 -5.86 -7.72
CA PHE A 28 -19.71 -4.77 -6.93
C PHE A 28 -20.68 -4.45 -5.79
N ALA A 29 -20.21 -4.57 -4.54
CA ALA A 29 -21.04 -4.32 -3.36
C ALA A 29 -21.47 -2.84 -3.32
N SER A 30 -22.63 -2.56 -2.74
CA SER A 30 -23.05 -1.18 -2.49
C SER A 30 -22.25 -0.60 -1.31
N SER A 31 -21.61 0.52 -1.53
CA SER A 31 -20.90 1.30 -0.49
C SER A 31 -21.37 2.75 -0.52
N GLY A 32 -21.33 3.41 0.64
CA GLY A 32 -21.57 4.85 0.72
C GLY A 32 -20.48 5.60 -0.05
N ARG A 33 -20.85 6.61 -0.83
CA ARG A 33 -19.90 7.45 -1.57
C ARG A 33 -18.92 8.09 -0.60
N SER A 34 -17.64 8.01 -0.93
CA SER A 34 -16.53 8.62 -0.19
C SER A 34 -16.38 8.16 1.26
N THR A 35 -17.03 7.04 1.67
CA THR A 35 -16.71 6.38 2.94
C THR A 35 -15.26 5.87 2.92
N VAL A 36 -14.64 5.78 4.10
CA VAL A 36 -13.21 5.45 4.26
C VAL A 36 -13.04 4.17 5.08
N GLY A 37 -12.18 3.28 4.60
CA GLY A 37 -11.62 2.17 5.35
C GLY A 37 -10.09 2.25 5.30
N LEU A 38 -9.44 1.91 6.41
CA LEU A 38 -7.98 1.96 6.53
C LEU A 38 -7.45 0.60 7.00
N GLU A 39 -6.34 0.18 6.41
CA GLU A 39 -5.55 -0.96 6.88
C GLU A 39 -4.11 -0.49 7.10
N TRP A 40 -3.50 -0.91 8.19
CA TRP A 40 -2.12 -0.57 8.53
C TRP A 40 -1.37 -1.79 9.01
N GLU A 41 -0.33 -2.18 8.27
CA GLU A 41 0.58 -3.27 8.62
C GLU A 41 1.64 -2.75 9.58
N ILE A 42 1.75 -3.33 10.77
CA ILE A 42 2.61 -2.86 11.86
C ILE A 42 3.61 -3.94 12.24
N MET A 43 4.88 -3.56 12.31
CA MET A 43 5.98 -4.42 12.73
C MET A 43 6.00 -4.56 14.25
N LEU A 44 6.36 -5.76 14.71
CA LEU A 44 6.66 -6.09 16.09
C LEU A 44 8.17 -6.22 16.26
N ALA A 45 8.76 -5.43 17.14
CA ALA A 45 10.19 -5.48 17.40
C ALA A 45 10.48 -5.58 18.92
N ASP A 46 11.62 -6.16 19.26
CA ASP A 46 12.18 -6.11 20.61
C ASP A 46 12.59 -4.66 20.94
N GLY A 47 12.16 -4.17 22.09
CA GLY A 47 12.35 -2.76 22.47
C GLY A 47 13.80 -2.36 22.66
N ASP A 48 14.67 -3.29 23.05
CA ASP A 48 16.07 -3.03 23.36
C ASP A 48 16.96 -3.17 22.11
N SER A 49 16.79 -4.28 21.38
CA SER A 49 17.62 -4.57 20.21
C SER A 49 17.11 -3.97 18.92
N GLY A 50 15.79 -3.74 18.81
CA GLY A 50 15.12 -3.35 17.60
C GLY A 50 14.95 -4.50 16.57
N ASP A 51 15.32 -5.73 16.93
CA ASP A 51 15.14 -6.90 16.06
C ASP A 51 13.65 -7.26 15.93
N LEU A 52 13.21 -7.70 14.74
CA LEU A 52 11.85 -8.18 14.55
C LEU A 52 11.54 -9.42 15.39
N VAL A 53 10.36 -9.48 15.99
CA VAL A 53 9.93 -10.61 16.86
C VAL A 53 8.65 -11.24 16.33
N GLY A 54 8.66 -12.56 16.11
CA GLY A 54 7.54 -13.33 15.56
C GLY A 54 6.48 -13.67 16.60
N ARG A 55 5.75 -12.67 17.12
CA ARG A 55 4.80 -12.82 18.24
C ARG A 55 3.36 -12.41 17.89
N ALA A 56 3.01 -12.25 16.62
CA ALA A 56 1.67 -11.82 16.23
C ALA A 56 0.56 -12.72 16.78
N SER A 57 0.74 -14.04 16.78
CA SER A 57 -0.26 -14.99 17.30
C SER A 57 -0.52 -14.84 18.81
N GLU A 58 0.48 -14.42 19.57
CA GLU A 58 0.33 -14.16 21.01
C GLU A 58 -0.45 -12.87 21.30
N ILE A 59 -0.51 -11.97 20.31
CA ILE A 59 -1.12 -10.63 20.43
C ILE A 59 -2.55 -10.64 19.89
N VAL A 60 -2.73 -11.19 18.67
CA VAL A 60 -4.01 -11.12 17.94
C VAL A 60 -5.16 -11.82 18.68
N GLY A 61 -4.92 -12.99 19.26
CA GLY A 61 -5.94 -13.72 20.01
C GLY A 61 -6.51 -12.93 21.19
N PRO A 62 -5.67 -12.51 22.17
CA PRO A 62 -6.09 -11.70 23.31
C PRO A 62 -6.73 -10.37 22.92
N VAL A 63 -6.20 -9.66 21.92
CA VAL A 63 -6.80 -8.41 21.42
C VAL A 63 -8.18 -8.67 20.84
N GLY A 64 -8.33 -9.67 19.98
CA GLY A 64 -9.62 -10.01 19.37
C GLY A 64 -10.71 -10.43 20.39
N GLU A 65 -10.33 -11.07 21.50
CA GLU A 65 -11.25 -11.36 22.61
C GLU A 65 -11.70 -10.10 23.33
N ALA A 66 -10.76 -9.18 23.62
CA ALA A 66 -11.02 -7.92 24.32
C ALA A 66 -11.87 -6.96 23.49
N THR A 67 -11.69 -6.95 22.18
CA THR A 67 -12.24 -5.93 21.26
C THR A 67 -13.35 -6.46 20.32
N ARG A 68 -13.93 -7.62 20.60
CA ARG A 68 -14.93 -8.28 19.72
C ARG A 68 -16.16 -7.43 19.38
N HIS A 69 -16.41 -6.35 20.11
CA HIS A 69 -17.55 -5.44 19.93
C HIS A 69 -17.14 -4.10 19.32
N GLU A 70 -15.85 -3.92 19.09
CA GLU A 70 -15.32 -2.70 18.47
C GLU A 70 -15.50 -2.72 16.94
N ARG A 71 -15.35 -1.56 16.34
CA ARG A 71 -15.49 -1.39 14.89
C ARG A 71 -14.24 -1.85 14.13
N TYR A 72 -13.09 -1.78 14.77
CA TYR A 72 -11.80 -2.18 14.19
C TYR A 72 -11.53 -3.67 14.35
N THR A 73 -10.57 -4.17 13.60
CA THR A 73 -10.03 -5.52 13.74
C THR A 73 -8.51 -5.52 13.82
N VAL A 74 -7.96 -6.55 14.47
CA VAL A 74 -6.52 -6.82 14.50
C VAL A 74 -6.30 -8.25 14.03
N THR A 75 -5.48 -8.44 13.01
CA THR A 75 -5.23 -9.75 12.40
C THR A 75 -3.75 -10.03 12.21
N GLU A 76 -3.43 -11.33 12.09
CA GLU A 76 -2.09 -11.76 11.66
C GLU A 76 -1.94 -11.57 10.16
N GLU A 77 -0.76 -11.12 9.73
CA GLU A 77 -0.33 -10.96 8.35
C GLU A 77 0.61 -12.08 7.87
N LEU A 78 1.19 -11.93 6.65
CA LEU A 78 2.10 -12.88 6.02
C LEU A 78 3.25 -13.30 6.94
N LEU A 79 3.85 -12.34 7.63
CA LEU A 79 4.96 -12.60 8.55
C LEU A 79 4.48 -12.64 10.00
N THR A 80 5.04 -13.57 10.79
CA THR A 80 4.69 -13.73 12.22
C THR A 80 5.09 -12.53 13.08
N ASN A 81 5.90 -11.61 12.57
CA ASN A 81 6.32 -10.37 13.20
C ASN A 81 5.44 -9.16 12.82
N THR A 82 4.26 -9.41 12.25
CA THR A 82 3.37 -8.36 11.74
C THR A 82 1.96 -8.55 12.26
N VAL A 83 1.38 -7.47 12.75
CA VAL A 83 -0.06 -7.35 12.97
C VAL A 83 -0.63 -6.33 12.00
N GLU A 84 -1.79 -6.66 11.43
CA GLU A 84 -2.57 -5.73 10.61
C GLU A 84 -3.70 -5.19 11.44
N VAL A 85 -3.85 -3.87 11.48
CA VAL A 85 -4.98 -3.18 12.08
C VAL A 85 -5.87 -2.61 10.98
N THR A 86 -7.17 -2.86 11.06
CA THR A 86 -8.16 -2.43 10.07
C THR A 86 -9.26 -1.64 10.77
N SER A 87 -9.58 -0.45 10.26
CA SER A 87 -10.69 0.37 10.77
C SER A 87 -12.06 -0.23 10.40
N GLY A 88 -13.10 0.23 11.05
CA GLY A 88 -14.47 0.13 10.51
C GLY A 88 -14.65 1.05 9.30
N ILE A 89 -15.87 1.06 8.76
CA ILE A 89 -16.26 2.00 7.70
C ILE A 89 -16.51 3.36 8.36
N GLY A 90 -15.67 4.35 8.05
CA GLY A 90 -15.81 5.73 8.50
C GLY A 90 -16.51 6.60 7.47
N ASP A 91 -17.39 7.50 7.92
CA ASP A 91 -17.93 8.57 7.06
C ASP A 91 -16.89 9.66 6.82
N THR A 92 -15.88 9.74 7.67
CA THR A 92 -14.75 10.69 7.58
C THR A 92 -13.43 9.97 7.82
N VAL A 93 -12.33 10.57 7.33
CA VAL A 93 -10.98 10.10 7.63
C VAL A 93 -10.72 10.08 9.14
N ALA A 94 -11.15 11.12 9.86
CA ALA A 94 -10.98 11.20 11.32
C ALA A 94 -11.58 9.98 12.04
N ALA A 95 -12.81 9.57 11.67
CA ALA A 95 -13.46 8.41 12.28
C ALA A 95 -12.70 7.10 12.03
N ALA A 96 -12.19 6.90 10.82
CA ALA A 96 -11.39 5.72 10.49
C ALA A 96 -10.02 5.73 11.20
N VAL A 97 -9.43 6.91 11.36
CA VAL A 97 -8.16 7.11 12.09
C VAL A 97 -8.34 6.87 13.59
N ASP A 98 -9.46 7.28 14.17
CA ASP A 98 -9.80 7.01 15.57
C ASP A 98 -9.89 5.49 15.82
N ASP A 99 -10.57 4.74 14.93
CA ASP A 99 -10.62 3.27 15.00
C ASP A 99 -9.21 2.64 14.96
N ILE A 100 -8.30 3.14 14.11
CA ILE A 100 -6.91 2.68 14.04
C ILE A 100 -6.15 3.02 15.33
N ALA A 101 -6.35 4.22 15.89
CA ALA A 101 -5.72 4.63 17.15
C ALA A 101 -6.14 3.72 18.31
N ASP A 102 -7.43 3.40 18.39
CA ASP A 102 -7.99 2.50 19.41
C ASP A 102 -7.44 1.08 19.26
N ALA A 103 -7.34 0.58 18.02
CA ALA A 103 -6.73 -0.71 17.73
C ALA A 103 -5.26 -0.77 18.19
N ILE A 104 -4.47 0.27 17.89
CA ILE A 104 -3.08 0.38 18.33
C ILE A 104 -2.99 0.41 19.86
N ALA A 105 -3.89 1.14 20.53
CA ALA A 105 -3.93 1.19 21.98
C ALA A 105 -4.19 -0.20 22.60
N ALA A 106 -5.16 -0.95 22.04
CA ALA A 106 -5.45 -2.32 22.47
C ALA A 106 -4.25 -3.28 22.23
N VAL A 107 -3.56 -3.14 21.09
CA VAL A 107 -2.33 -3.92 20.81
C VAL A 107 -1.25 -3.59 21.83
N ARG A 108 -1.05 -2.31 22.19
CA ARG A 108 -0.05 -1.87 23.16
C ARG A 108 -0.29 -2.40 24.58
N GLU A 109 -1.54 -2.60 24.99
CA GLU A 109 -1.86 -3.21 26.27
C GLU A 109 -1.25 -4.61 26.41
N ILE A 110 -1.18 -5.35 25.29
CA ILE A 110 -0.59 -6.69 25.24
C ILE A 110 0.93 -6.64 25.03
N THR A 111 1.42 -5.76 24.17
CA THR A 111 2.84 -5.73 23.77
C THR A 111 3.75 -5.10 24.81
N ASN A 112 3.30 -4.03 25.51
CA ASN A 112 4.11 -3.33 26.51
C ASN A 112 4.65 -4.25 27.64
N PRO A 113 3.83 -5.12 28.28
CA PRO A 113 4.34 -6.05 29.29
C PRO A 113 5.34 -7.08 28.76
N LEU A 114 5.35 -7.29 27.42
CA LEU A 114 6.22 -8.25 26.78
C LEU A 114 7.53 -7.64 26.29
N GLY A 115 7.74 -6.33 26.46
CA GLY A 115 8.90 -5.59 25.94
C GLY A 115 8.89 -5.50 24.41
N VAL A 116 7.72 -5.67 23.76
CA VAL A 116 7.56 -5.58 22.31
C VAL A 116 7.10 -4.18 21.93
N GLU A 117 7.83 -3.57 21.02
CA GLU A 117 7.54 -2.26 20.45
C GLU A 117 6.86 -2.36 19.09
N LEU A 118 6.07 -1.34 18.80
CA LEU A 118 5.41 -1.15 17.52
C LEU A 118 6.14 -0.09 16.71
N LEU A 119 6.37 -0.38 15.44
CA LEU A 119 6.89 0.59 14.46
C LEU A 119 6.33 0.30 13.08
N CYS A 120 6.40 1.28 12.19
CA CYS A 120 6.03 1.08 10.81
C CYS A 120 6.92 1.89 9.86
N ALA A 121 7.30 1.25 8.77
CA ALA A 121 7.97 1.77 7.60
C ALA A 121 7.74 0.77 6.46
N GLY A 122 8.07 1.10 5.22
CA GLY A 122 7.89 0.18 4.09
C GLY A 122 8.83 -1.04 4.12
N SER A 123 9.94 -0.98 4.86
CA SER A 123 10.85 -2.10 5.13
C SER A 123 11.53 -1.91 6.49
N HIS A 124 11.93 -3.00 7.12
CA HIS A 124 12.78 -2.92 8.32
C HIS A 124 14.23 -2.61 7.92
N PRO A 125 14.92 -1.65 8.57
CA PRO A 125 16.24 -1.19 8.13
C PRO A 125 17.31 -2.26 8.03
N PHE A 126 17.38 -3.22 8.95
CA PHE A 126 18.47 -4.20 8.98
C PHE A 126 18.06 -5.68 9.09
N ALA A 127 16.78 -5.98 9.33
CA ALA A 127 16.32 -7.37 9.45
C ALA A 127 16.58 -8.16 8.17
N GLN A 128 16.89 -9.44 8.35
CA GLN A 128 17.16 -10.36 7.25
C GLN A 128 15.90 -11.15 6.92
N TRP A 129 15.51 -11.17 5.66
CA TRP A 129 14.29 -11.85 5.20
C TRP A 129 14.30 -13.36 5.49
N TYR A 130 15.48 -14.00 5.42
CA TYR A 130 15.65 -15.45 5.65
C TYR A 130 15.56 -15.85 7.12
N GLU A 131 15.57 -14.89 8.05
CA GLU A 131 15.38 -15.10 9.48
C GLU A 131 13.92 -14.96 9.90
N GLN A 132 13.05 -14.48 9.00
CA GLN A 132 11.66 -14.25 9.32
C GLN A 132 10.79 -15.47 9.01
N SER A 133 9.79 -15.69 9.87
CA SER A 133 8.85 -16.81 9.74
C SER A 133 7.55 -16.35 9.09
N VAL A 134 7.00 -17.21 8.23
CA VAL A 134 5.70 -17.03 7.60
C VAL A 134 4.60 -17.57 8.51
N THR A 135 3.50 -16.84 8.64
CA THR A 135 2.32 -17.25 9.38
C THR A 135 1.70 -18.50 8.72
N ASP A 136 1.44 -19.54 9.50
CA ASP A 136 0.90 -20.82 8.99
C ASP A 136 -0.60 -20.69 8.65
N LYS A 137 -0.86 -20.11 7.48
CA LYS A 137 -2.19 -20.03 6.85
C LYS A 137 -2.11 -20.57 5.42
N THR A 138 -3.11 -21.34 5.00
CA THR A 138 -3.13 -21.97 3.66
C THR A 138 -2.84 -20.96 2.54
N ARG A 139 -3.47 -19.79 2.56
CA ARG A 139 -3.25 -18.73 1.55
C ARG A 139 -1.80 -18.25 1.47
N TYR A 140 -1.10 -18.19 2.59
CA TYR A 140 0.29 -17.75 2.65
C TYR A 140 1.24 -18.86 2.20
N ASN A 141 0.98 -20.09 2.63
CA ASN A 141 1.76 -21.25 2.19
C ASN A 141 1.68 -21.42 0.68
N THR A 142 0.47 -21.28 0.07
CA THR A 142 0.27 -21.30 -1.38
C THR A 142 1.03 -20.15 -2.07
N LEU A 143 1.00 -18.93 -1.52
CA LEU A 143 1.75 -17.80 -2.07
C LEU A 143 3.25 -18.09 -2.07
N ILE A 144 3.81 -18.57 -0.95
CA ILE A 144 5.24 -18.88 -0.83
C ILE A 144 5.63 -20.03 -1.75
N GLU A 145 4.82 -21.10 -1.84
CA GLU A 145 5.08 -22.22 -2.75
C GLU A 145 5.14 -21.76 -4.21
N ARG A 146 4.21 -20.89 -4.61
CA ARG A 146 4.12 -20.37 -5.97
C ARG A 146 5.24 -19.38 -6.32
N THR A 147 5.60 -18.49 -5.40
CA THR A 147 6.52 -17.38 -5.67
C THR A 147 7.94 -17.61 -5.19
N GLN A 148 8.16 -18.66 -4.38
CA GLN A 148 9.46 -19.14 -3.91
C GLN A 148 10.31 -18.02 -3.28
N TRP A 149 11.45 -17.71 -3.88
CA TRP A 149 12.41 -16.72 -3.36
C TRP A 149 11.78 -15.34 -3.19
N TRP A 150 10.99 -14.88 -4.17
CA TRP A 150 10.33 -13.58 -4.09
C TRP A 150 9.29 -13.53 -2.96
N GLY A 151 8.48 -14.58 -2.79
CA GLY A 151 7.51 -14.64 -1.69
C GLY A 151 8.18 -14.58 -0.32
N ARG A 152 9.31 -15.29 -0.15
CA ARG A 152 10.07 -15.22 1.11
C ARG A 152 10.73 -13.87 1.36
N ASN A 153 10.95 -13.08 0.33
CA ASN A 153 11.49 -11.72 0.43
C ASN A 153 10.43 -10.64 0.70
N MET A 154 9.14 -11.00 0.88
CA MET A 154 8.08 -10.02 1.16
C MET A 154 8.13 -9.51 2.62
N MET A 155 9.32 -9.08 3.06
CA MET A 155 9.55 -8.38 4.32
C MET A 155 9.30 -6.89 4.13
N ILE A 156 8.04 -6.57 3.80
CA ILE A 156 7.58 -5.22 3.45
C ILE A 156 6.24 -4.94 4.13
N TRP A 157 5.97 -3.67 4.42
CA TRP A 157 4.78 -3.20 5.12
C TRP A 157 4.19 -1.98 4.42
N GLY A 158 2.89 -1.87 4.44
CA GLY A 158 2.16 -0.81 3.78
C GLY A 158 0.96 -0.29 4.56
N ILE A 159 0.33 0.71 3.98
CA ILE A 159 -1.03 1.10 4.31
C ILE A 159 -1.93 0.85 3.11
N HIS A 160 -3.18 0.49 3.36
CA HIS A 160 -4.20 0.42 2.34
C HIS A 160 -5.32 1.41 2.67
N VAL A 161 -5.76 2.14 1.65
CA VAL A 161 -6.85 3.13 1.79
C VAL A 161 -7.99 2.70 0.88
N HIS A 162 -9.13 2.40 1.46
CA HIS A 162 -10.37 2.06 0.77
C HIS A 162 -11.29 3.26 0.74
N ILE A 163 -11.77 3.63 -0.45
CA ILE A 163 -12.78 4.69 -0.62
C ILE A 163 -14.02 4.12 -1.31
N GLY A 164 -15.16 4.31 -0.68
CA GLY A 164 -16.46 3.88 -1.18
C GLY A 164 -16.85 4.57 -2.48
N VAL A 165 -17.36 3.80 -3.45
CA VAL A 165 -17.85 4.29 -4.74
C VAL A 165 -19.30 3.86 -4.93
N ASP A 166 -20.16 4.81 -5.24
CA ASP A 166 -21.60 4.66 -5.34
C ASP A 166 -22.09 4.04 -6.66
N ASP A 167 -21.25 4.05 -7.71
CA ASP A 167 -21.57 3.52 -9.04
C ASP A 167 -20.39 2.73 -9.61
N VAL A 168 -20.60 1.47 -9.95
CA VAL A 168 -19.59 0.58 -10.53
C VAL A 168 -19.00 1.14 -11.83
N ASN A 169 -19.77 1.91 -12.60
CA ASN A 169 -19.29 2.52 -13.84
C ASN A 169 -18.23 3.60 -13.62
N LYS A 170 -18.12 4.14 -12.40
CA LYS A 170 -17.08 5.12 -12.05
C LYS A 170 -15.76 4.45 -11.66
N VAL A 171 -15.76 3.18 -11.29
CA VAL A 171 -14.61 2.52 -10.64
C VAL A 171 -13.38 2.51 -11.53
N LEU A 172 -13.45 1.95 -12.75
CA LEU A 172 -12.29 1.87 -13.63
C LEU A 172 -11.81 3.25 -14.13
N PRO A 173 -12.70 4.18 -14.54
CA PRO A 173 -12.29 5.55 -14.84
C PRO A 173 -11.53 6.22 -13.69
N ILE A 174 -11.99 6.06 -12.43
CA ILE A 174 -11.31 6.63 -11.25
C ILE A 174 -9.96 5.93 -11.00
N VAL A 175 -9.88 4.59 -11.11
CA VAL A 175 -8.61 3.84 -10.99
C VAL A 175 -7.59 4.36 -12.00
N ASN A 176 -8.00 4.57 -13.26
CA ASN A 176 -7.13 5.09 -14.31
C ASN A 176 -6.65 6.53 -14.02
N ALA A 177 -7.53 7.39 -13.49
CA ALA A 177 -7.18 8.76 -13.12
C ALA A 177 -6.27 8.80 -11.87
N LEU A 178 -6.53 7.97 -10.86
CA LEU A 178 -5.68 7.83 -9.69
C LEU A 178 -4.27 7.35 -10.05
N ALA A 179 -4.10 6.55 -11.11
CA ALA A 179 -2.78 6.12 -11.56
C ALA A 179 -1.87 7.30 -11.95
N VAL A 180 -2.43 8.46 -12.34
CA VAL A 180 -1.67 9.70 -12.57
C VAL A 180 -1.12 10.26 -11.27
N TYR A 181 -1.84 10.09 -10.15
CA TYR A 181 -1.48 10.55 -8.81
C TYR A 181 -0.72 9.49 -7.98
N LEU A 182 -0.54 8.29 -8.52
CA LEU A 182 0.24 7.24 -7.86
C LEU A 182 1.63 7.72 -7.38
N PRO A 183 2.43 8.44 -8.19
CA PRO A 183 3.74 8.91 -7.76
C PRO A 183 3.68 9.92 -6.62
N HIS A 184 2.58 10.66 -6.45
CA HIS A 184 2.36 11.59 -5.33
C HIS A 184 2.17 10.81 -4.03
N LEU A 185 1.27 9.83 -4.05
CA LEU A 185 1.00 8.95 -2.91
C LEU A 185 2.24 8.17 -2.49
N GLN A 186 2.97 7.65 -3.47
CA GLN A 186 4.21 6.91 -3.26
C GLN A 186 5.34 7.81 -2.71
N ALA A 187 5.47 9.04 -3.20
CA ALA A 187 6.48 9.99 -2.70
C ALA A 187 6.18 10.44 -1.27
N LEU A 188 4.90 10.70 -0.94
CA LEU A 188 4.46 11.08 0.41
C LEU A 188 4.67 9.97 1.44
N SER A 189 4.44 8.71 1.04
CA SER A 189 4.53 7.55 1.93
C SER A 189 5.91 6.90 1.96
N ALA A 190 6.84 7.26 1.08
CA ALA A 190 8.15 6.63 0.96
C ALA A 190 8.87 6.53 2.31
N SER A 191 9.16 5.29 2.76
CA SER A 191 9.71 5.00 4.08
C SER A 191 10.58 3.75 4.11
N SER A 192 11.10 3.29 2.94
CA SER A 192 11.90 2.07 2.85
C SER A 192 13.26 2.29 2.16
N PRO A 193 14.12 3.20 2.69
CA PRO A 193 15.42 3.50 2.08
C PRO A 193 16.48 2.42 2.34
N PHE A 194 16.20 1.51 3.28
CA PHE A 194 17.10 0.42 3.66
C PHE A 194 16.51 -0.94 3.34
N TRP A 195 17.37 -1.92 3.07
CA TRP A 195 17.01 -3.31 2.87
C TRP A 195 18.13 -4.23 3.38
N ALA A 196 17.80 -5.12 4.31
CA ALA A 196 18.73 -6.11 4.85
C ALA A 196 20.09 -5.52 5.31
N GLY A 197 20.05 -4.34 5.93
CA GLY A 197 21.26 -3.66 6.41
C GLY A 197 21.94 -2.72 5.40
N GLU A 198 21.45 -2.68 4.17
CA GLU A 198 22.05 -1.89 3.09
C GLU A 198 21.21 -0.65 2.73
N ARG A 199 21.87 0.47 2.48
CA ARG A 199 21.24 1.67 1.90
C ARG A 199 20.99 1.44 0.42
N THR A 200 19.72 1.28 0.03
CA THR A 200 19.34 0.89 -1.34
C THR A 200 19.53 2.00 -2.37
N GLY A 201 19.56 3.24 -1.93
CA GLY A 201 19.51 4.40 -2.80
C GLY A 201 18.11 4.73 -3.34
N TYR A 202 17.07 4.03 -2.91
CA TYR A 202 15.68 4.32 -3.21
C TYR A 202 14.98 4.90 -1.96
N ALA A 203 13.99 5.78 -2.17
CA ALA A 203 13.15 6.27 -1.07
C ALA A 203 12.09 5.23 -0.68
N SER A 204 11.55 4.50 -1.67
CA SER A 204 10.64 3.37 -1.51
C SER A 204 11.19 2.13 -2.21
N ASN A 205 11.95 1.30 -1.50
CA ASN A 205 12.36 -0.01 -1.99
C ASN A 205 11.19 -1.01 -1.97
N ARG A 206 10.24 -0.84 -1.05
CA ARG A 206 9.03 -1.67 -0.94
C ARG A 206 8.30 -1.80 -2.27
N SER A 207 8.08 -0.70 -2.97
CA SER A 207 7.34 -0.72 -4.23
C SER A 207 8.02 -1.54 -5.32
N LEU A 208 9.36 -1.67 -5.30
CA LEU A 208 10.11 -2.50 -6.23
C LEU A 208 10.07 -3.99 -5.84
N VAL A 209 10.09 -4.28 -4.55
CA VAL A 209 9.95 -5.65 -4.03
C VAL A 209 8.54 -6.17 -4.27
N PHE A 210 7.51 -5.39 -3.93
CA PHE A 210 6.10 -5.78 -4.07
C PHE A 210 5.74 -6.16 -5.51
N GLN A 211 6.21 -5.42 -6.49
CA GLN A 211 5.90 -5.68 -7.91
C GLN A 211 6.48 -6.99 -8.48
N GLN A 212 7.28 -7.73 -7.69
CA GLN A 212 7.78 -9.05 -8.08
C GLN A 212 6.75 -10.17 -7.87
N LEU A 213 5.66 -9.88 -7.15
CA LEU A 213 4.56 -10.84 -7.01
C LEU A 213 3.72 -10.92 -8.29
N PRO A 214 3.15 -12.09 -8.59
CA PRO A 214 2.18 -12.22 -9.68
C PRO A 214 1.04 -11.22 -9.51
N THR A 215 0.58 -10.64 -10.60
CA THR A 215 -0.50 -9.63 -10.69
C THR A 215 -0.20 -8.30 -10.01
N ALA A 216 0.95 -8.14 -9.33
CA ALA A 216 1.31 -6.89 -8.66
C ALA A 216 1.80 -5.81 -9.62
N GLY A 217 1.67 -4.56 -9.21
CA GLY A 217 2.14 -3.39 -9.94
C GLY A 217 1.03 -2.49 -10.44
N LEU A 218 1.29 -1.74 -11.50
CA LEU A 218 0.33 -0.78 -12.04
C LEU A 218 -0.96 -1.46 -12.52
N PRO A 219 -2.14 -0.83 -12.31
CA PRO A 219 -3.37 -1.32 -12.91
C PRO A 219 -3.28 -1.31 -14.43
N TRP A 220 -3.93 -2.27 -15.07
CA TRP A 220 -4.16 -2.19 -16.50
C TRP A 220 -5.16 -1.07 -16.82
N PRO A 221 -4.95 -0.28 -17.87
CA PRO A 221 -5.83 0.84 -18.21
C PRO A 221 -7.11 0.33 -18.89
N LEU A 222 -7.93 -0.39 -18.14
CA LEU A 222 -9.20 -0.93 -18.59
C LEU A 222 -10.26 0.18 -18.65
N ALA A 223 -11.12 0.16 -19.68
CA ALA A 223 -12.08 1.23 -19.90
C ALA A 223 -13.29 1.17 -18.96
N ASP A 224 -13.78 -0.05 -18.71
CA ASP A 224 -15.02 -0.27 -17.96
C ASP A 224 -15.03 -1.59 -17.17
N TRP A 225 -16.14 -1.83 -16.48
CA TRP A 225 -16.31 -3.03 -15.63
C TRP A 225 -16.32 -4.32 -16.45
N ALA A 226 -16.84 -4.30 -17.67
CA ALA A 226 -16.89 -5.48 -18.53
C ALA A 226 -15.48 -5.91 -18.99
N GLU A 227 -14.58 -4.95 -19.23
CA GLU A 227 -13.18 -5.26 -19.49
C GLU A 227 -12.48 -5.81 -18.24
N TYR A 228 -12.83 -5.32 -17.04
CA TYR A 228 -12.29 -5.87 -15.79
C TYR A 228 -12.76 -7.31 -15.56
N GLU A 229 -14.04 -7.62 -15.78
CA GLU A 229 -14.55 -8.98 -15.72
C GLU A 229 -13.85 -9.90 -16.74
N SER A 230 -13.63 -9.41 -17.96
CA SER A 230 -12.89 -10.15 -19.00
C SER A 230 -11.43 -10.41 -18.59
N TYR A 231 -10.77 -9.43 -17.97
CA TYR A 231 -9.41 -9.61 -17.41
C TYR A 231 -9.38 -10.70 -16.34
N LEU A 232 -10.37 -10.72 -15.44
CA LEU A 232 -10.46 -11.74 -14.39
C LEU A 232 -10.70 -13.13 -14.98
N ASP A 233 -11.60 -13.25 -15.95
CA ASP A 233 -11.87 -14.50 -16.68
C ASP A 233 -10.59 -15.07 -17.29
N ASP A 234 -9.83 -14.24 -18.01
CA ASP A 234 -8.57 -14.63 -18.65
C ASP A 234 -7.53 -15.11 -17.62
N MET A 235 -7.41 -14.40 -16.50
CA MET A 235 -6.44 -14.71 -15.45
C MET A 235 -6.79 -16.00 -14.70
N VAL A 236 -8.07 -16.24 -14.45
CA VAL A 236 -8.54 -17.48 -13.80
C VAL A 236 -8.45 -18.65 -14.79
N ALA A 237 -8.91 -18.47 -16.03
CA ALA A 237 -8.86 -19.53 -17.04
C ALA A 237 -7.43 -20.00 -17.35
N THR A 238 -6.45 -19.11 -17.22
CA THR A 238 -5.02 -19.42 -17.42
C THR A 238 -4.31 -19.88 -16.14
N GLY A 239 -5.00 -19.94 -15.02
CA GLY A 239 -4.43 -20.35 -13.72
C GLY A 239 -3.45 -19.34 -13.12
N VAL A 240 -3.50 -18.08 -13.58
CA VAL A 240 -2.70 -16.98 -12.99
C VAL A 240 -3.25 -16.57 -11.64
N MET A 241 -4.55 -16.69 -11.44
CA MET A 241 -5.26 -16.42 -10.17
C MET A 241 -6.31 -17.51 -9.93
N GLU A 242 -6.69 -17.68 -8.67
CA GLU A 242 -7.86 -18.49 -8.30
C GLU A 242 -9.14 -17.62 -8.28
N ASP A 243 -9.03 -16.37 -7.83
CA ASP A 243 -10.14 -15.41 -7.76
C ASP A 243 -9.66 -13.95 -7.79
N ALA A 244 -10.62 -13.01 -7.79
CA ALA A 244 -10.36 -11.57 -7.87
C ALA A 244 -9.56 -11.00 -6.66
N THR A 245 -9.48 -11.68 -5.53
CA THR A 245 -8.71 -11.21 -4.37
C THR A 245 -7.21 -11.24 -4.63
N GLU A 246 -6.77 -12.01 -5.63
CA GLU A 246 -5.37 -12.08 -6.04
C GLU A 246 -4.93 -10.98 -7.01
N VAL A 247 -5.80 -10.05 -7.37
CA VAL A 247 -5.41 -8.83 -8.10
C VAL A 247 -4.63 -7.92 -7.14
N ARG A 248 -3.32 -7.85 -7.33
CA ARG A 248 -2.39 -7.10 -6.45
C ARG A 248 -1.94 -5.77 -7.06
N TRP A 249 -2.82 -5.13 -7.85
CA TRP A 249 -2.49 -3.82 -8.42
C TRP A 249 -2.23 -2.77 -7.33
N ASP A 250 -1.40 -1.80 -7.64
CA ASP A 250 -1.10 -0.63 -6.78
C ASP A 250 -2.36 0.16 -6.39
N ILE A 251 -3.34 0.20 -7.32
CA ILE A 251 -4.69 0.74 -7.12
C ILE A 251 -5.65 -0.24 -7.78
N ARG A 252 -6.61 -0.77 -7.04
CA ARG A 252 -7.50 -1.80 -7.55
C ARG A 252 -8.97 -1.58 -7.17
N PRO A 253 -9.90 -2.10 -7.95
CA PRO A 253 -11.24 -2.35 -7.47
C PRO A 253 -11.20 -3.34 -6.30
N ALA A 254 -12.02 -3.11 -5.28
CA ALA A 254 -12.28 -4.05 -4.19
C ALA A 254 -13.78 -4.41 -4.17
N PRO A 255 -14.23 -5.30 -5.10
CA PRO A 255 -15.64 -5.53 -5.37
C PRO A 255 -16.45 -5.97 -4.15
N LYS A 256 -15.85 -6.80 -3.30
CA LYS A 256 -16.47 -7.28 -2.05
C LYS A 256 -16.92 -6.15 -1.12
N TRP A 257 -16.18 -5.03 -1.13
CA TRP A 257 -16.41 -3.90 -0.24
C TRP A 257 -17.09 -2.70 -0.94
N GLY A 258 -17.22 -2.75 -2.28
CA GLY A 258 -17.73 -1.62 -3.06
C GLY A 258 -16.81 -0.40 -3.02
N THR A 259 -15.49 -0.62 -3.00
CA THR A 259 -14.49 0.44 -2.85
C THR A 259 -13.44 0.39 -3.95
N ILE A 260 -12.70 1.50 -4.12
CA ILE A 260 -11.39 1.52 -4.72
C ILE A 260 -10.37 1.44 -3.59
N GLU A 261 -9.36 0.60 -3.75
CA GLU A 261 -8.30 0.37 -2.78
C GLU A 261 -6.96 0.86 -3.34
N VAL A 262 -6.31 1.77 -2.62
CA VAL A 262 -4.94 2.22 -2.88
C VAL A 262 -3.99 1.44 -1.97
N ARG A 263 -3.08 0.66 -2.57
CA ARG A 263 -2.12 -0.25 -1.91
C ARG A 263 -0.66 0.14 -2.11
N ALA A 264 -0.42 1.15 -2.94
CA ALA A 264 0.92 1.53 -3.37
C ALA A 264 1.78 2.17 -2.28
N CYS A 265 1.16 2.61 -1.18
CA CYS A 265 1.83 3.37 -0.13
C CYS A 265 2.69 2.45 0.74
N ASP A 266 3.93 2.88 1.03
CA ASP A 266 4.74 2.29 2.08
C ASP A 266 4.04 2.45 3.44
N GLY A 267 4.42 1.64 4.43
CA GLY A 267 3.99 1.81 5.80
C GLY A 267 4.37 3.18 6.34
N MET A 268 3.40 3.93 6.85
CA MET A 268 3.63 5.27 7.40
C MET A 268 4.25 5.17 8.79
N SER A 269 5.18 6.08 9.11
CA SER A 269 5.84 6.05 10.43
C SER A 269 4.96 6.60 11.55
N THR A 270 3.94 7.41 11.21
CA THR A 270 3.06 8.07 12.17
C THR A 270 1.60 8.05 11.74
N LEU A 271 0.69 8.03 12.71
CA LEU A 271 -0.75 8.10 12.46
C LEU A 271 -1.19 9.41 11.76
N PRO A 272 -0.66 10.61 12.10
CA PRO A 272 -0.98 11.83 11.36
C PRO A 272 -0.58 11.79 9.89
N GLU A 273 0.54 11.14 9.53
CA GLU A 273 0.95 11.00 8.13
C GLU A 273 0.01 10.05 7.37
N LEU A 274 -0.38 8.92 7.99
CA LEU A 274 -1.41 8.03 7.44
C LEU A 274 -2.71 8.79 7.19
N ALA A 275 -3.18 9.58 8.16
CA ALA A 275 -4.39 10.40 8.05
C ALA A 275 -4.31 11.39 6.88
N ALA A 276 -3.15 12.04 6.68
CA ALA A 276 -2.94 12.99 5.60
C ALA A 276 -3.01 12.32 4.21
N VAL A 277 -2.38 11.15 4.05
CA VAL A 277 -2.42 10.39 2.80
C VAL A 277 -3.84 9.86 2.54
N ALA A 278 -4.53 9.36 3.56
CA ALA A 278 -5.92 8.92 3.44
C ALA A 278 -6.86 10.06 3.01
N ALA A 279 -6.69 11.26 3.57
CA ALA A 279 -7.45 12.45 3.18
C ALA A 279 -7.19 12.85 1.72
N LEU A 280 -5.95 12.75 1.24
CA LEU A 280 -5.64 12.99 -0.18
C LEU A 280 -6.32 11.97 -1.10
N VAL A 281 -6.31 10.69 -0.73
CA VAL A 281 -6.99 9.65 -1.53
C VAL A 281 -8.49 9.89 -1.54
N GLN A 282 -9.11 10.20 -0.40
CA GLN A 282 -10.55 10.47 -0.30
C GLN A 282 -10.95 11.67 -1.17
N THR A 283 -10.22 12.78 -1.08
CA THR A 283 -10.51 13.99 -1.85
C THR A 283 -10.32 13.78 -3.35
N LEU A 284 -9.31 13.02 -3.78
CA LEU A 284 -9.10 12.67 -5.19
C LEU A 284 -10.25 11.81 -5.74
N VAL A 285 -10.66 10.78 -5.02
CA VAL A 285 -11.77 9.90 -5.45
C VAL A 285 -13.07 10.69 -5.54
N GLU A 286 -13.36 11.54 -4.57
CA GLU A 286 -14.55 12.40 -4.59
C GLU A 286 -14.50 13.41 -5.75
N HIS A 287 -13.35 14.05 -5.96
CA HIS A 287 -13.16 14.94 -7.11
C HIS A 287 -13.47 14.25 -8.42
N PHE A 288 -12.88 13.09 -8.67
CA PHE A 288 -13.10 12.32 -9.90
C PHE A 288 -14.55 11.86 -10.05
N SER A 289 -15.17 11.46 -8.95
CA SER A 289 -16.58 11.07 -8.94
C SER A 289 -17.48 12.24 -9.36
N ARG A 290 -17.20 13.47 -8.88
CA ARG A 290 -17.91 14.69 -9.29
C ARG A 290 -17.70 15.05 -10.76
N GLU A 291 -16.49 14.89 -11.26
CA GLU A 291 -16.19 15.13 -12.67
C GLU A 291 -17.01 14.19 -13.57
N LEU A 292 -17.07 12.90 -13.21
CA LEU A 292 -17.89 11.91 -13.94
C LEU A 292 -19.39 12.21 -13.83
N ASP A 293 -19.89 12.61 -12.67
CA ASP A 293 -21.30 13.01 -12.50
C ASP A 293 -21.67 14.24 -13.36
N ALA A 294 -20.70 15.11 -13.59
CA ALA A 294 -20.88 16.26 -14.47
C ALA A 294 -20.67 15.94 -15.95
N GLY A 295 -20.44 14.65 -16.30
CA GLY A 295 -20.22 14.19 -17.67
C GLY A 295 -18.88 14.65 -18.26
N ARG A 296 -17.87 14.90 -17.40
CA ARG A 296 -16.52 15.28 -17.84
C ARG A 296 -15.59 14.09 -17.85
N ASP A 297 -14.75 13.99 -18.87
CA ASP A 297 -13.72 12.98 -18.97
C ASP A 297 -12.59 13.25 -17.96
N LEU A 298 -12.09 12.18 -17.33
CA LEU A 298 -10.96 12.28 -16.42
C LEU A 298 -9.63 12.32 -17.19
N THR A 299 -8.68 13.09 -16.67
CA THR A 299 -7.33 13.16 -17.23
C THR A 299 -6.58 11.85 -16.98
N ILE A 300 -6.12 11.23 -18.05
CA ILE A 300 -5.21 10.09 -18.03
C ILE A 300 -3.98 10.40 -18.88
N ILE A 301 -2.84 9.85 -18.49
CA ILE A 301 -1.59 9.95 -19.26
C ILE A 301 -1.19 8.58 -19.82
N GLN A 302 -0.20 8.56 -20.71
CA GLN A 302 0.27 7.32 -21.32
C GLN A 302 0.79 6.33 -20.27
N PRO A 303 0.51 5.03 -20.40
CA PRO A 303 0.95 4.02 -19.42
C PRO A 303 2.46 4.00 -19.16
N TRP A 304 3.27 4.28 -20.19
CA TRP A 304 4.73 4.38 -20.01
C TRP A 304 5.15 5.60 -19.18
N PHE A 305 4.39 6.71 -19.19
CA PHE A 305 4.64 7.85 -18.29
C PHE A 305 4.24 7.51 -16.85
N VAL A 306 3.12 6.81 -16.64
CA VAL A 306 2.73 6.32 -15.32
C VAL A 306 3.81 5.39 -14.74
N ARG A 307 4.33 4.47 -15.56
CA ARG A 307 5.41 3.55 -15.16
C ARG A 307 6.70 4.29 -14.81
N GLU A 308 7.09 5.27 -15.62
CA GLU A 308 8.27 6.09 -15.35
C GLU A 308 8.10 6.90 -14.06
N ASN A 309 6.93 7.52 -13.87
CA ASN A 309 6.62 8.28 -12.67
C ASN A 309 6.66 7.41 -11.40
N LYS A 310 6.11 6.20 -11.46
CA LYS A 310 6.21 5.22 -10.36
C LYS A 310 7.68 4.95 -10.00
N TRP A 311 8.52 4.70 -11.00
CA TRP A 311 9.94 4.45 -10.76
C TRP A 311 10.64 5.68 -10.18
N ARG A 312 10.38 6.88 -10.71
CA ARG A 312 10.95 8.13 -10.19
C ARG A 312 10.56 8.39 -8.74
N ALA A 313 9.28 8.22 -8.40
CA ALA A 313 8.82 8.37 -7.02
C ALA A 313 9.47 7.35 -6.08
N ALA A 314 9.59 6.08 -6.50
CA ALA A 314 10.30 5.06 -5.73
C ALA A 314 11.77 5.43 -5.49
N ARG A 315 12.44 5.96 -6.52
CA ARG A 315 13.88 6.29 -6.47
C ARG A 315 14.16 7.55 -5.68
N TYR A 316 13.36 8.60 -5.87
CA TYR A 316 13.69 9.95 -5.41
C TYR A 316 12.71 10.48 -4.33
N GLY A 317 11.62 9.78 -4.01
CA GLY A 317 10.62 10.24 -3.05
C GLY A 317 10.08 11.63 -3.42
N LEU A 318 10.07 12.56 -2.46
CA LEU A 318 9.59 13.94 -2.67
C LEU A 318 10.51 14.81 -3.57
N ASP A 319 11.74 14.35 -3.84
CA ASP A 319 12.64 15.02 -4.79
C ASP A 319 12.39 14.61 -6.26
N ALA A 320 11.43 13.71 -6.50
CA ALA A 320 11.11 13.24 -7.84
C ALA A 320 10.53 14.37 -8.72
N ARG A 321 10.83 14.25 -10.03
CA ARG A 321 10.10 15.01 -11.07
C ARG A 321 9.13 14.08 -11.77
N VAL A 322 7.87 14.47 -11.85
CA VAL A 322 6.79 13.66 -12.43
C VAL A 322 6.27 14.27 -13.72
N ILE A 323 5.80 13.41 -14.61
CA ILE A 323 5.15 13.78 -15.88
C ILE A 323 3.65 13.88 -15.59
N VAL A 324 3.07 15.05 -15.84
CA VAL A 324 1.70 15.37 -15.39
C VAL A 324 0.67 15.41 -16.51
N ASP A 325 1.10 15.42 -17.77
CA ASP A 325 0.20 15.49 -18.93
C ASP A 325 0.66 14.61 -20.09
N ARG A 326 -0.20 14.54 -21.12
CA ARG A 326 0.06 13.77 -22.35
C ARG A 326 1.16 14.39 -23.22
N GLN A 327 1.54 15.63 -22.99
CA GLN A 327 2.60 16.37 -23.70
C GLN A 327 3.99 16.08 -23.09
N GLY A 328 4.03 15.45 -21.92
CA GLY A 328 5.28 15.11 -21.24
C GLY A 328 5.82 16.24 -20.35
N THR A 329 4.95 17.18 -19.93
CA THR A 329 5.31 18.24 -18.99
C THR A 329 5.79 17.64 -17.67
N GLN A 330 6.96 18.09 -17.18
CA GLN A 330 7.59 17.59 -15.97
C GLN A 330 7.65 18.67 -14.89
N VAL A 331 7.16 18.33 -13.71
CA VAL A 331 7.18 19.22 -12.53
C VAL A 331 7.79 18.49 -11.33
N PRO A 332 8.35 19.22 -10.33
CA PRO A 332 8.68 18.59 -9.04
C PRO A 332 7.41 18.02 -8.40
N VAL A 333 7.47 16.78 -7.90
CA VAL A 333 6.30 16.12 -7.31
C VAL A 333 5.78 16.89 -6.10
N ALA A 334 6.68 17.45 -5.28
CA ALA A 334 6.30 18.24 -4.11
C ALA A 334 5.52 19.51 -4.49
N ASP A 335 5.85 20.17 -5.60
CA ASP A 335 5.13 21.36 -6.06
C ASP A 335 3.75 20.97 -6.60
N HIS A 336 3.65 19.87 -7.35
CA HIS A 336 2.36 19.38 -7.87
C HIS A 336 1.45 18.85 -6.74
N ILE A 337 2.02 18.31 -5.66
CA ILE A 337 1.24 17.98 -4.44
C ILE A 337 0.63 19.24 -3.83
N ARG A 338 1.38 20.34 -3.72
CA ARG A 338 0.85 21.62 -3.20
C ARG A 338 -0.26 22.17 -4.07
N GLU A 339 -0.05 22.21 -5.39
CA GLU A 339 -1.07 22.62 -6.36
C GLU A 339 -2.33 21.72 -6.27
N THR A 340 -2.16 20.41 -6.20
CA THR A 340 -3.27 19.46 -6.04
C THR A 340 -4.02 19.74 -4.74
N LYS A 341 -3.30 19.97 -3.63
CA LYS A 341 -3.88 20.30 -2.33
C LYS A 341 -4.72 21.57 -2.41
N GLU A 342 -4.19 22.66 -2.99
CA GLU A 342 -4.91 23.92 -3.16
C GLU A 342 -6.20 23.73 -3.98
N ASN A 343 -6.13 22.97 -5.06
CA ASN A 343 -7.29 22.68 -5.93
C ASN A 343 -8.38 21.83 -5.27
N LEU A 344 -8.03 21.02 -4.27
CA LEU A 344 -8.95 20.11 -3.59
C LEU A 344 -9.39 20.57 -2.19
N GLU A 345 -8.93 21.75 -1.71
CA GLU A 345 -9.18 22.22 -0.35
C GLU A 345 -10.69 22.31 -0.02
N THR A 346 -11.50 22.84 -0.94
CA THR A 346 -12.96 22.91 -0.77
C THR A 346 -13.59 21.53 -0.63
N ILE A 347 -13.10 20.52 -1.37
CA ILE A 347 -13.61 19.16 -1.26
C ILE A 347 -13.22 18.56 0.10
N ALA A 348 -12.01 18.83 0.58
CA ALA A 348 -11.56 18.36 1.90
C ALA A 348 -12.41 18.98 3.04
N GLU A 349 -12.81 20.25 2.90
CA GLU A 349 -13.73 20.90 3.84
C GLU A 349 -15.12 20.22 3.83
N GLU A 350 -15.68 19.98 2.65
CA GLU A 350 -16.99 19.35 2.48
C GLU A 350 -17.01 17.88 2.98
N LEU A 351 -15.89 17.16 2.85
CA LEU A 351 -15.70 15.80 3.38
C LEU A 351 -15.31 15.78 4.86
N HIS A 352 -15.19 16.93 5.51
CA HIS A 352 -14.79 17.07 6.90
C HIS A 352 -13.42 16.44 7.23
N CYS A 353 -12.49 16.45 6.27
CA CYS A 353 -11.12 15.95 6.42
C CYS A 353 -10.06 17.05 6.25
N ALA A 354 -10.43 18.33 6.27
CA ALA A 354 -9.50 19.46 6.05
C ALA A 354 -8.32 19.47 7.04
N ARG A 355 -8.52 19.03 8.29
CA ARG A 355 -7.47 18.93 9.30
C ARG A 355 -6.42 17.89 8.91
N GLU A 356 -6.86 16.69 8.56
CA GLU A 356 -6.00 15.57 8.14
C GLU A 356 -5.31 15.92 6.82
N PHE A 357 -6.03 16.53 5.89
CA PHE A 357 -5.53 17.01 4.60
C PHE A 357 -4.44 18.07 4.75
N ALA A 358 -4.54 18.97 5.73
CA ALA A 358 -3.48 19.93 6.06
C ALA A 358 -2.19 19.24 6.54
N GLY A 359 -2.25 18.01 7.03
CA GLY A 359 -1.08 17.20 7.40
C GLY A 359 -0.09 16.95 6.26
N LEU A 360 -0.51 17.07 4.99
CA LEU A 360 0.37 16.99 3.83
C LEU A 360 1.50 18.02 3.89
N ASP A 361 1.24 19.23 4.43
CA ASP A 361 2.26 20.28 4.58
C ASP A 361 3.37 19.85 5.55
N ALA A 362 3.04 19.11 6.60
CA ALA A 362 4.02 18.60 7.55
C ALA A 362 4.93 17.53 6.91
N ILE A 363 4.36 16.64 6.08
CA ILE A 363 5.15 15.65 5.32
C ILE A 363 6.09 16.37 4.35
N LEU A 364 5.58 17.33 3.59
CA LEU A 364 6.37 18.11 2.62
C LEU A 364 7.50 18.92 3.30
N ALA A 365 7.25 19.44 4.50
CA ALA A 365 8.23 20.20 5.26
C ALA A 365 9.31 19.33 5.90
N SER A 366 8.97 18.10 6.32
CA SER A 366 9.91 17.16 6.97
C SER A 366 10.71 16.31 5.98
N GLY A 367 10.34 16.29 4.70
CA GLY A 367 10.94 15.44 3.68
C GLY A 367 10.44 14.00 3.65
N GLY A 368 9.41 13.66 4.46
CA GLY A 368 8.87 12.30 4.59
C GLY A 368 9.76 11.37 5.42
N SER A 369 9.26 10.16 5.70
CA SER A 369 9.94 9.20 6.59
C SER A 369 11.28 8.72 6.02
N SER A 370 11.38 8.46 4.72
CA SER A 370 12.63 8.02 4.09
C SER A 370 13.78 9.02 4.33
N ALA A 371 13.52 10.32 4.15
CA ALA A 371 14.54 11.35 4.38
C ALA A 371 14.94 11.43 5.86
N ARG A 372 13.98 11.33 6.80
CA ARG A 372 14.24 11.32 8.24
C ARG A 372 15.10 10.12 8.66
N GLN A 373 14.79 8.92 8.15
CA GLN A 373 15.59 7.72 8.39
C GLN A 373 17.05 7.88 7.92
N LEU A 374 17.23 8.44 6.72
CA LEU A 374 18.57 8.70 6.17
C LEU A 374 19.35 9.72 7.01
N LEU A 375 18.71 10.79 7.49
CA LEU A 375 19.34 11.77 8.37
C LEU A 375 19.78 11.15 9.71
N VAL A 376 18.98 10.27 10.31
CA VAL A 376 19.33 9.54 11.54
C VAL A 376 20.52 8.61 11.29
N ALA A 377 20.50 7.84 10.20
CA ALA A 377 21.62 6.97 9.84
C ALA A 377 22.91 7.76 9.63
N ASP A 378 22.85 8.89 8.92
CA ASP A 378 24.02 9.74 8.69
C ASP A 378 24.56 10.34 10.02
N ALA A 379 23.68 10.76 10.93
CA ALA A 379 24.04 11.32 12.23
C ALA A 379 24.60 10.28 13.21
N SER A 380 24.17 9.02 13.11
CA SER A 380 24.64 7.90 13.96
C SER A 380 25.86 7.17 13.39
N GLY A 381 26.48 7.67 12.30
CA GLY A 381 27.60 7.01 11.66
C GLY A 381 27.25 5.71 10.94
N GLY A 382 25.99 5.54 10.56
CA GLY A 382 25.46 4.37 9.85
C GLY A 382 24.84 3.30 10.76
N ASP A 383 24.62 3.60 12.03
CA ASP A 383 23.97 2.65 12.95
C ASP A 383 22.46 2.57 12.64
N LEU A 384 22.05 1.47 12.04
CA LEU A 384 20.65 1.25 11.67
C LEU A 384 19.75 0.87 12.86
N ARG A 385 20.32 0.53 14.01
CA ARG A 385 19.55 0.35 15.26
C ARG A 385 18.97 1.69 15.69
N GLU A 386 19.75 2.78 15.59
CA GLU A 386 19.24 4.13 15.86
C GLU A 386 18.11 4.53 14.91
N VAL A 387 18.15 4.08 13.66
CA VAL A 387 17.02 4.28 12.73
C VAL A 387 15.77 3.55 13.20
N VAL A 388 15.88 2.31 13.66
CA VAL A 388 14.75 1.56 14.24
C VAL A 388 14.23 2.22 15.51
N GLN A 389 15.12 2.65 16.41
CA GLN A 389 14.73 3.40 17.62
C GLN A 389 14.02 4.71 17.28
N HIS A 390 14.44 5.38 16.19
CA HIS A 390 13.74 6.56 15.70
C HIS A 390 12.31 6.23 15.22
N LEU A 391 12.14 5.18 14.43
CA LEU A 391 10.82 4.74 13.96
C LEU A 391 9.89 4.35 15.10
N ILE A 392 10.39 3.67 16.14
CA ILE A 392 9.63 3.36 17.36
C ILE A 392 9.15 4.64 18.05
N ARG A 393 10.03 5.65 18.19
CA ARG A 393 9.66 6.95 18.79
C ARG A 393 8.61 7.68 17.94
N GLU A 394 8.79 7.74 16.63
CA GLU A 394 7.81 8.36 15.73
C GLU A 394 6.45 7.68 15.83
N PHE A 395 6.43 6.35 15.85
CA PHE A 395 5.19 5.58 15.97
C PHE A 395 4.49 5.80 17.32
N ARG A 396 5.25 6.09 18.38
CA ARG A 396 4.69 6.39 19.72
C ARG A 396 4.15 7.81 19.85
N ALA A 397 4.91 8.80 19.38
CA ALA A 397 4.72 10.21 19.74
C ALA A 397 4.48 11.14 18.53
N GLY A 398 4.54 10.61 17.32
CA GLY A 398 4.60 11.43 16.11
C GLY A 398 6.02 11.94 15.79
N PRO A 399 6.20 12.88 14.85
CA PRO A 399 7.51 13.29 14.36
C PRO A 399 8.43 13.84 15.45
N THR A 400 9.54 13.15 15.74
CA THR A 400 10.50 13.44 16.83
C THR A 400 11.94 13.63 16.34
N LEU A 401 12.14 13.81 15.03
CA LEU A 401 13.47 13.86 14.40
C LEU A 401 14.43 14.85 15.07
N ARG A 402 13.97 16.07 15.38
CA ARG A 402 14.81 17.12 15.97
C ARG A 402 15.34 16.72 17.35
N GLU A 403 14.50 16.09 18.16
CA GLU A 403 14.87 15.64 19.50
C GLU A 403 15.87 14.47 19.41
N HIS A 404 15.63 13.52 18.52
CA HIS A 404 16.53 12.40 18.32
C HIS A 404 17.91 12.83 17.81
N LEU A 405 17.97 13.69 16.80
CA LEU A 405 19.26 14.21 16.29
C LEU A 405 20.03 14.99 17.37
N ALA A 406 19.34 15.70 18.26
CA ALA A 406 19.99 16.38 19.39
C ALA A 406 20.61 15.39 20.38
N GLN A 407 19.99 14.22 20.63
CA GLN A 407 20.51 13.15 21.48
C GLN A 407 21.75 12.47 20.87
N LEU A 408 21.76 12.26 19.54
CA LEU A 408 22.91 11.65 18.84
C LEU A 408 24.14 12.58 18.79
N ALA A 409 23.96 13.89 18.97
CA ALA A 409 25.03 14.87 18.94
C ALA A 409 25.75 15.04 20.30
N THR A 410 25.24 14.41 21.38
CA THR A 410 25.81 14.44 22.75
C THR A 410 26.58 13.18 23.07
#